data_35a7c9d8f6f0bd54d1a0be7e3346122d
#
_entry.id   35a7c9d8f6f0bd54d1a0be7e3346122d
#
_cell.length_a   1.000
_cell.length_b   1.000
_cell.length_c   1.000
_cell.angle_alpha   90.00
_cell.angle_beta   90.00
_cell.angle_gamma   90.00
#
_symmetry.space_group_name_H-M   'P 1'
#
loop_
_entity.id
_entity.type
_entity.pdbx_description
1 polymer ?
#
loop_
_entity_poly.entity_id
_entity_poly.type
_entity_poly.pdbx_seq_one_letter_code
_entity_poly.pdbx_strand_id
1 'polypeptide(L)' 'MAVRSETIQVSGVRCERCVMRLGGALQGLDGIESATANLMGEVALAWDDERLQREEIVATLARAGFRAE' A
#
# COMPACT_ATOMS: atom_id res chain seq x y z
N MET A 1 -9.95 6.14 17.62
CA MET A 1 -8.91 5.70 16.67
C MET A 1 -9.19 4.27 16.23
N ALA A 2 -9.39 4.07 14.95
CA ALA A 2 -9.68 2.75 14.41
C ALA A 2 -8.57 2.35 13.42
N VAL A 3 -7.53 1.72 13.92
CA VAL A 3 -6.44 1.23 13.09
C VAL A 3 -6.87 -0.08 12.44
N ARG A 4 -6.82 -0.11 11.13
CA ARG A 4 -7.17 -1.27 10.34
C ARG A 4 -5.91 -1.86 9.71
N SER A 5 -5.79 -3.17 9.76
CA SER A 5 -4.67 -3.87 9.13
C SER A 5 -5.19 -4.78 8.03
N GLU A 6 -4.50 -4.77 6.90
CA GLU A 6 -4.89 -5.59 5.75
C GLU A 6 -3.66 -5.91 4.91
N THR A 7 -3.67 -7.08 4.29
CA THR A 7 -2.66 -7.45 3.30
C THR A 7 -3.32 -7.48 1.95
N ILE A 8 -2.80 -6.67 1.02
CA ILE A 8 -3.33 -6.57 -0.34
C ILE A 8 -2.33 -7.22 -1.29
N GLN A 9 -2.83 -8.09 -2.16
CA GLN A 9 -2.02 -8.66 -3.22
C GLN A 9 -2.02 -7.71 -4.41
N VAL A 10 -0.83 -7.36 -4.90
CA VAL A 10 -0.70 -6.48 -6.07
C VAL A 10 0.12 -7.16 -7.15
N SER A 11 -0.09 -6.76 -8.38
CA SER A 11 0.71 -7.20 -9.53
C SER A 11 1.57 -6.05 -10.03
N GLY A 12 2.65 -6.38 -10.72
CA GLY A 12 3.58 -5.39 -11.26
C GLY A 12 4.87 -5.24 -10.48
N VAL A 13 5.00 -5.94 -9.35
CA VAL A 13 6.24 -5.94 -8.57
C VAL A 13 7.22 -6.90 -9.23
N ARG A 14 8.36 -6.37 -9.68
CA ARG A 14 9.37 -7.16 -10.41
C ARG A 14 10.74 -7.17 -9.76
N CYS A 15 11.04 -6.19 -8.93
CA CYS A 15 12.35 -6.06 -8.32
C CYS A 15 12.27 -5.20 -7.06
N GLU A 16 13.39 -5.09 -6.36
CA GLU A 16 13.47 -4.31 -5.12
C GLU A 16 13.11 -2.84 -5.30
N ARG A 17 13.41 -2.28 -6.46
CA ARG A 17 13.04 -0.88 -6.74
C ARG A 17 11.54 -0.69 -6.74
N CYS A 18 10.82 -1.67 -7.27
CA CYS A 18 9.35 -1.65 -7.26
C CYS A 18 8.84 -1.68 -5.82
N VAL A 19 9.42 -2.53 -4.99
CA VAL A 19 9.06 -2.63 -3.57
C VAL A 19 9.29 -1.29 -2.87
N MET A 20 10.42 -0.65 -3.10
CA MET A 20 10.76 0.63 -2.50
C MET A 20 9.81 1.73 -2.97
N ARG A 21 9.50 1.76 -4.24
CA ARG A 21 8.56 2.74 -4.82
C ARG A 21 7.17 2.58 -4.22
N LEU A 22 6.73 1.34 -4.12
CA LEU A 22 5.43 1.00 -3.58
C LEU A 22 5.32 1.45 -2.11
N GLY A 23 6.31 1.09 -1.30
CA GLY A 23 6.35 1.48 0.11
C GLY A 23 6.40 3.00 0.27
N GLY A 24 7.22 3.68 -0.53
CA GLY A 24 7.34 5.13 -0.49
C GLY A 24 6.05 5.84 -0.85
N ALA A 25 5.35 5.34 -1.87
CA ALA A 25 4.07 5.91 -2.30
C ALA A 25 3.02 5.79 -1.21
N LEU A 26 2.98 4.65 -0.54
CA LEU A 26 2.00 4.40 0.52
C LEU A 26 2.32 5.18 1.79
N GLN A 27 3.59 5.27 2.15
CA GLN A 27 4.01 6.02 3.34
C GLN A 27 3.74 7.51 3.23
N GLY A 28 3.56 8.02 2.03
CA GLY A 28 3.21 9.41 1.81
C GLY A 28 1.76 9.74 2.06
N LEU A 29 0.91 8.74 2.30
CA LEU A 29 -0.51 8.95 2.55
C LEU A 29 -0.75 9.37 3.99
N ASP A 30 -1.62 10.39 4.15
CA ASP A 30 -2.03 10.84 5.48
C ASP A 30 -2.95 9.80 6.11
N GLY A 31 -2.60 9.38 7.30
CA GLY A 31 -3.37 8.36 8.02
C GLY A 31 -2.77 6.95 7.95
N ILE A 32 -1.72 6.76 7.15
CA ILE A 32 -1.04 5.47 7.10
C ILE A 32 -0.15 5.29 8.33
N GLU A 33 -0.29 4.16 9.00
CA GLU A 33 0.53 3.82 10.16
C GLU A 33 1.78 3.05 9.74
N SER A 34 1.59 2.07 8.87
CA SER A 34 2.70 1.31 8.32
C SER A 34 2.36 0.74 6.96
N ALA A 35 3.36 0.55 6.15
CA ALA A 35 3.20 -0.07 4.83
C ALA A 35 4.48 -0.84 4.52
N THR A 36 4.33 -2.13 4.28
CA THR A 36 5.45 -3.02 3.97
C THR A 36 5.09 -3.83 2.73
N ALA A 37 5.99 -3.92 1.79
CA ALA A 37 5.79 -4.69 0.57
C ALA A 37 6.94 -5.68 0.40
N ASN A 38 6.68 -6.76 -0.34
CA ASN A 38 7.70 -7.74 -0.65
C ASN A 38 7.70 -8.07 -2.15
N LEU A 39 8.66 -8.88 -2.58
CA LEU A 39 8.81 -9.23 -3.99
C LEU A 39 7.71 -10.14 -4.52
N MET A 40 6.94 -10.72 -3.63
CA MET A 40 5.80 -11.56 -4.01
C MET A 40 4.53 -10.76 -4.30
N GLY A 41 4.62 -9.43 -4.14
CA GLY A 41 3.47 -8.57 -4.39
C GLY A 41 2.51 -8.47 -3.22
N GLU A 42 2.93 -8.92 -2.05
CA GLU A 42 2.10 -8.79 -0.86
C GLU A 42 2.41 -7.47 -0.16
N VAL A 43 1.37 -6.68 0.08
CA VAL A 43 1.49 -5.38 0.72
C VAL A 43 0.74 -5.44 2.04
N ALA A 44 1.49 -5.43 3.13
CA ALA A 44 0.92 -5.41 4.48
C ALA A 44 0.76 -3.95 4.91
N LEU A 45 -0.45 -3.59 5.25
CA LEU A 45 -0.82 -2.20 5.56
C LEU A 45 -1.48 -2.11 6.92
N ALA A 46 -1.23 -0.98 7.59
CA ALA A 46 -1.99 -0.58 8.76
C ALA A 46 -2.27 0.91 8.62
N TRP A 47 -3.52 1.30 8.77
CA TRP A 47 -3.91 2.70 8.62
C TRP A 47 -5.05 3.07 9.55
N ASP A 48 -5.21 4.37 9.76
CA ASP A 48 -6.32 4.91 10.52
C ASP A 48 -7.53 5.01 9.60
N ASP A 49 -8.50 4.13 9.81
CA ASP A 49 -9.70 4.01 8.98
C ASP A 49 -10.56 5.28 9.00
N GLU A 50 -10.37 6.13 9.99
CA GLU A 50 -11.09 7.40 10.08
C GLU A 50 -10.46 8.49 9.21
N ARG A 51 -9.16 8.37 8.93
CA ARG A 51 -8.43 9.36 8.14
C ARG A 51 -8.19 8.94 6.72
N LEU A 52 -8.09 7.63 6.48
CA LEU A 52 -7.70 7.09 5.18
C LEU A 52 -8.64 5.96 4.80
N GLN A 53 -9.17 6.04 3.60
CA GLN A 53 -10.06 5.01 3.06
C GLN A 53 -9.25 3.99 2.27
N ARG A 54 -9.69 2.73 2.30
CA ARG A 54 -9.05 1.68 1.52
C ARG A 54 -9.00 2.03 0.03
N GLU A 55 -10.03 2.70 -0.45
CA GLU A 55 -10.13 3.13 -1.85
C GLU A 55 -9.01 4.08 -2.24
N GLU A 56 -8.60 4.95 -1.33
CA GLU A 56 -7.50 5.87 -1.58
C GLU A 56 -6.17 5.13 -1.67
N ILE A 57 -6.01 4.10 -0.86
CA ILE A 57 -4.82 3.24 -0.90
C ILE A 57 -4.75 2.54 -2.25
N VAL A 58 -5.84 1.94 -2.69
CA VAL A 58 -5.90 1.24 -3.99
C VAL A 58 -5.64 2.21 -5.14
N ALA A 59 -6.20 3.41 -5.08
CA ALA A 59 -5.97 4.44 -6.09
C ALA A 59 -4.50 4.87 -6.14
N THR A 60 -3.85 4.96 -4.98
CA THR A 60 -2.44 5.31 -4.90
C THR A 60 -1.57 4.20 -5.52
N LEU A 61 -1.91 2.95 -5.25
CA LEU A 61 -1.23 1.80 -5.86
C LEU A 61 -1.34 1.86 -7.39
N ALA A 62 -2.54 2.13 -7.89
CA ALA A 62 -2.78 2.22 -9.33
C ALA A 62 -1.95 3.34 -9.97
N ARG A 63 -1.87 4.49 -9.31
CA ARG A 63 -1.08 5.62 -9.81
C ARG A 63 0.41 5.32 -9.82
N ALA A 64 0.86 4.48 -8.90
CA ALA A 64 2.27 4.06 -8.85
C ALA A 64 2.59 2.96 -9.85
N GLY A 65 1.59 2.45 -10.57
CA GLY A 65 1.78 1.43 -11.60
C GLY A 65 1.53 0.00 -11.12
N PHE A 66 0.88 -0.17 -9.98
CA PHE A 66 0.60 -1.48 -9.40
C PHE A 66 -0.91 -1.73 -9.38
N ARG A 67 -1.29 -2.97 -9.62
CA ARG A 67 -2.70 -3.36 -9.59
C ARG A 67 -3.01 -4.16 -8.34
N ALA A 68 -4.00 -3.71 -7.59
CA ALA A 68 -4.53 -4.48 -6.47
C ALA A 68 -5.41 -5.61 -7.03
N GLU A 69 -5.21 -6.80 -6.52
CA GLU A 69 -5.98 -7.97 -6.91
C GLU A 69 -7.05 -8.32 -5.88
#